data_1a7421058dbae4629457089f8be706e3
#
_entry.id   1a7421058dbae4629457089f8be706e3
#
_cell.length_a   1.000
_cell.length_b   1.000
_cell.length_c   1.000
_cell.angle_alpha   90.00
_cell.angle_beta   90.00
_cell.angle_gamma   90.00
#
_symmetry.space_group_name_H-M   'P 1'
#
loop_
_entity.id
_entity.type
_entity.pdbx_description
1 polymer ?
#
loop_
_entity_poly.entity_id
_entity_poly.type
_entity_poly.pdbx_seq_one_letter_code
_entity_poly.pdbx_strand_id
1 'polypeptide(L)'
;MTASTRIASLVTAGALSTFIWTAGPVHSQSSIALETVTDGLSYPWSVAFLPQGGYLVTERDGVLKFVSDEGAQSVVAGVPEVFAQGQGGLLDVVLSPDFDTDNTIFLSFSQGSPEGAGTSVYRARLNPAGGGYELIDGDTIFAANNKAYGGRHFGSRLAFSPDGNLFMTLGDRGDGPRSQDASDHTGSVLRLTRDGDPAPGNPFAGDQSAKPEIWSIGHRNPQSAAIHPETGILWTVEHGARGGDEINLPEAGKNYGWPVISYGRHYSGGKIGEGTEKDGMEQPIHYWDPSIAPSGMAFVTSDLYPDWQGNLLVGALRGQHLAKLELDGKAIVSESRLLEDLGERIRDVRQAPDGYLYVLTDSDDGQLIRLKPQ
;
A
#
# COMPACT_ATOMS: atom_id res chain seq x y z
N MET A 1 -6.03 57.32 -80.11
CA MET A 1 -7.12 56.55 -79.46
C MET A 1 -6.59 55.95 -78.21
N THR A 2 -6.81 56.59 -77.12
CA THR A 2 -6.25 56.22 -75.80
C THR A 2 -7.37 55.64 -74.92
N ALA A 3 -7.26 54.37 -74.55
CA ALA A 3 -8.19 53.72 -73.65
C ALA A 3 -7.69 53.85 -72.20
N SER A 4 -8.53 54.42 -71.35
CA SER A 4 -8.26 54.63 -69.90
C SER A 4 -8.84 53.48 -69.10
N THR A 5 -7.99 52.73 -68.41
CA THR A 5 -8.40 51.62 -67.52
C THR A 5 -8.54 52.17 -66.13
N ARG A 6 -9.73 52.02 -65.56
CA ARG A 6 -10.02 52.35 -64.13
C ARG A 6 -9.73 51.11 -63.27
N ILE A 7 -8.88 51.27 -62.28
CA ILE A 7 -8.62 50.27 -61.21
C ILE A 7 -9.62 50.52 -60.09
N ALA A 8 -10.43 49.50 -59.76
CA ALA A 8 -11.31 49.50 -58.57
C ALA A 8 -10.57 48.87 -57.44
N SER A 9 -10.38 49.61 -56.33
CA SER A 9 -9.82 49.11 -55.10
C SER A 9 -10.91 48.44 -54.25
N LEU A 10 -10.78 47.18 -54.03
CA LEU A 10 -11.57 46.42 -52.99
C LEU A 10 -10.96 46.67 -51.64
N VAL A 11 -11.74 47.25 -50.72
CA VAL A 11 -11.41 47.33 -49.28
C VAL A 11 -12.03 46.09 -48.60
N THR A 12 -11.21 45.18 -48.20
CA THR A 12 -11.61 44.03 -47.34
C THR A 12 -11.60 44.46 -45.89
N ALA A 13 -12.77 44.53 -45.27
CA ALA A 13 -12.91 44.72 -43.83
C ALA A 13 -12.62 43.39 -43.13
N GLY A 14 -11.48 43.31 -42.44
CA GLY A 14 -11.13 42.17 -41.57
C GLY A 14 -11.87 42.29 -40.23
N ALA A 15 -12.74 41.32 -39.93
CA ALA A 15 -13.36 41.21 -38.63
C ALA A 15 -12.33 40.63 -37.65
N LEU A 16 -11.89 41.40 -36.63
CA LEU A 16 -11.14 40.93 -35.48
C LEU A 16 -12.10 40.17 -34.55
N SER A 17 -12.02 38.85 -34.54
CA SER A 17 -12.68 38.03 -33.55
C SER A 17 -11.82 38.02 -32.26
N THR A 18 -12.24 38.76 -31.26
CA THR A 18 -11.67 38.69 -29.90
C THR A 18 -12.10 37.40 -29.22
N PHE A 19 -11.21 36.45 -29.14
CA PHE A 19 -11.38 35.27 -28.27
C PHE A 19 -11.24 35.72 -26.81
N ILE A 20 -12.36 35.78 -26.11
CA ILE A 20 -12.36 35.94 -24.65
C ILE A 20 -12.04 34.55 -24.06
N TRP A 21 -10.83 34.36 -23.59
CA TRP A 21 -10.49 33.24 -22.74
C TRP A 21 -11.15 33.49 -21.37
N THR A 22 -12.23 32.77 -21.07
CA THR A 22 -12.73 32.67 -19.69
C THR A 22 -11.80 31.73 -18.97
N ALA A 23 -10.96 32.28 -18.11
CA ALA A 23 -10.24 31.49 -17.12
C ALA A 23 -11.30 30.76 -16.28
N GLY A 24 -11.32 29.42 -16.38
CA GLY A 24 -12.11 28.58 -15.48
C GLY A 24 -11.68 28.86 -14.03
N PRO A 25 -12.51 28.52 -13.04
CA PRO A 25 -12.15 28.71 -11.64
C PRO A 25 -10.84 27.95 -11.36
N VAL A 26 -9.80 28.66 -10.96
CA VAL A 26 -8.62 28.07 -10.35
C VAL A 26 -9.12 27.45 -9.06
N HIS A 27 -9.33 26.15 -9.03
CA HIS A 27 -9.51 25.42 -7.78
C HIS A 27 -8.22 25.63 -6.99
N SER A 28 -8.29 26.43 -5.96
CA SER A 28 -7.24 26.51 -4.94
C SER A 28 -7.09 25.09 -4.40
N GLN A 29 -5.97 24.44 -4.70
CA GLN A 29 -5.64 23.14 -4.11
C GLN A 29 -5.70 23.34 -2.59
N SER A 30 -6.56 22.60 -1.90
CA SER A 30 -6.70 22.70 -0.44
C SER A 30 -5.31 22.54 0.18
N SER A 31 -4.85 23.57 0.87
CA SER A 31 -3.55 23.51 1.53
C SER A 31 -3.63 22.57 2.73
N ILE A 32 -2.59 21.76 2.91
CA ILE A 32 -2.48 20.80 4.01
C ILE A 32 -1.45 21.30 4.99
N ALA A 33 -1.85 21.44 6.26
CA ALA A 33 -0.92 21.62 7.36
C ALA A 33 -0.48 20.27 7.93
N LEU A 34 0.80 20.15 8.25
CA LEU A 34 1.37 18.96 8.87
C LEU A 34 1.41 19.14 10.38
N GLU A 35 0.82 18.21 11.11
CA GLU A 35 0.86 18.14 12.56
C GLU A 35 1.57 16.87 12.99
N THR A 36 2.79 16.98 13.53
CA THR A 36 3.48 15.85 14.12
C THR A 36 2.76 15.43 15.39
N VAL A 37 2.19 14.22 15.39
CA VAL A 37 1.55 13.61 16.57
C VAL A 37 2.63 13.10 17.53
N THR A 38 3.63 12.40 17.01
CA THR A 38 4.79 11.92 17.77
C THR A 38 5.99 11.74 16.83
N ASP A 39 7.18 11.80 17.38
CA ASP A 39 8.48 11.58 16.74
C ASP A 39 9.31 10.53 17.49
N GLY A 40 10.56 10.30 17.10
CA GLY A 40 11.43 9.34 17.77
C GLY A 40 11.01 7.89 17.60
N LEU A 41 10.27 7.55 16.53
CA LEU A 41 9.90 6.19 16.18
C LEU A 41 11.04 5.52 15.38
N SER A 42 11.43 4.30 15.76
CA SER A 42 12.50 3.57 15.07
C SER A 42 11.96 2.80 13.87
N TYR A 43 12.18 3.32 12.66
CA TYR A 43 11.70 2.70 11.41
C TYR A 43 10.26 2.19 11.52
N PRO A 44 9.28 3.07 11.84
CA PRO A 44 7.90 2.65 11.97
C PRO A 44 7.39 2.08 10.65
N TRP A 45 6.58 1.00 10.72
CA TRP A 45 6.14 0.32 9.51
C TRP A 45 4.64 0.47 9.24
N SER A 46 3.80 0.44 10.27
CA SER A 46 2.34 0.55 10.14
C SER A 46 1.72 1.22 11.35
N VAL A 47 0.56 1.85 11.16
CA VAL A 47 -0.25 2.45 12.21
C VAL A 47 -1.68 1.90 12.19
N ALA A 48 -2.25 1.61 13.37
CA ALA A 48 -3.67 1.35 13.56
C ALA A 48 -4.25 2.31 14.59
N PHE A 49 -5.52 2.67 14.43
CA PHE A 49 -6.23 3.66 15.25
C PHE A 49 -7.16 2.96 16.24
N LEU A 50 -6.99 3.23 17.52
CA LEU A 50 -7.84 2.62 18.56
C LEU A 50 -9.16 3.39 18.69
N PRO A 51 -10.31 2.70 18.79
CA PRO A 51 -11.61 3.36 18.95
C PRO A 51 -11.70 4.24 20.20
N GLN A 52 -10.92 3.91 21.23
CA GLN A 52 -10.89 4.66 22.50
C GLN A 52 -9.91 5.85 22.49
N GLY A 53 -9.26 6.11 21.36
CA GLY A 53 -8.19 7.10 21.17
C GLY A 53 -6.79 6.50 21.22
N GLY A 54 -5.84 7.19 20.60
CA GLY A 54 -4.46 6.74 20.45
C GLY A 54 -4.22 5.77 19.30
N TYR A 55 -2.98 5.39 19.15
CA TYR A 55 -2.44 4.69 17.99
C TYR A 55 -1.61 3.49 18.41
N LEU A 56 -1.70 2.39 17.66
CA LEU A 56 -0.70 1.32 17.69
C LEU A 56 0.26 1.53 16.51
N VAL A 57 1.55 1.57 16.79
CA VAL A 57 2.59 1.74 15.77
C VAL A 57 3.57 0.57 15.88
N THR A 58 3.78 -0.14 14.77
CA THR A 58 4.82 -1.16 14.68
C THR A 58 6.15 -0.52 14.30
N GLU A 59 7.20 -0.90 15.01
CA GLU A 59 8.59 -0.60 14.66
C GLU A 59 9.27 -1.87 14.15
N ARG A 60 9.98 -1.75 13.06
CA ARG A 60 10.51 -2.90 12.32
C ARG A 60 11.39 -3.83 13.16
N ASP A 61 12.08 -3.30 14.16
CA ASP A 61 12.94 -4.08 15.03
C ASP A 61 12.20 -4.98 16.03
N GLY A 62 10.87 -5.03 15.97
CA GLY A 62 10.05 -5.93 16.78
C GLY A 62 9.36 -5.26 17.97
N VAL A 63 9.26 -3.95 17.97
CA VAL A 63 8.55 -3.20 19.00
C VAL A 63 7.17 -2.80 18.49
N LEU A 64 6.14 -3.04 19.30
CA LEU A 64 4.81 -2.44 19.14
C LEU A 64 4.69 -1.31 20.16
N LYS A 65 4.38 -0.11 19.70
CA LYS A 65 4.15 1.05 20.56
C LYS A 65 2.67 1.42 20.60
N PHE A 66 2.21 1.78 21.78
CA PHE A 66 1.01 2.60 21.94
C PHE A 66 1.45 4.07 22.03
N VAL A 67 0.81 4.91 21.22
CA VAL A 67 0.99 6.36 21.22
C VAL A 67 -0.35 6.98 21.62
N SER A 68 -0.37 7.83 22.68
CA SER A 68 -1.60 8.54 23.06
C SER A 68 -1.94 9.67 22.08
N ASP A 69 -3.15 10.22 22.18
CA ASP A 69 -3.56 11.36 21.35
C ASP A 69 -2.67 12.60 21.55
N GLU A 70 -2.00 12.70 22.72
CA GLU A 70 -1.04 13.76 23.04
C GLU A 70 0.41 13.40 22.62
N GLY A 71 0.62 12.26 21.96
CA GLY A 71 1.91 11.84 21.43
C GLY A 71 2.81 11.10 22.43
N ALA A 72 2.34 10.81 23.65
CA ALA A 72 3.12 10.03 24.62
C ALA A 72 3.20 8.56 24.20
N GLN A 73 4.41 7.98 24.26
CA GLN A 73 4.69 6.62 23.82
C GLN A 73 4.86 5.66 24.99
N SER A 74 4.34 4.44 24.83
CA SER A 74 4.65 3.31 25.68
C SER A 74 4.81 2.04 24.86
N VAL A 75 5.61 1.08 25.37
CA VAL A 75 5.81 -0.21 24.70
C VAL A 75 4.67 -1.16 25.07
N VAL A 76 4.10 -1.81 24.06
CA VAL A 76 3.11 -2.88 24.23
C VAL A 76 3.85 -4.21 24.33
N ALA A 77 3.75 -4.88 25.47
CA ALA A 77 4.38 -6.18 25.74
C ALA A 77 3.62 -7.33 25.03
N GLY A 78 4.24 -8.51 24.92
CA GLY A 78 3.60 -9.72 24.36
C GLY A 78 3.68 -9.87 22.84
N VAL A 79 4.47 -9.03 22.15
CA VAL A 79 4.78 -9.16 20.72
C VAL A 79 5.57 -10.45 20.47
N PRO A 80 5.32 -11.20 19.37
CA PRO A 80 6.11 -12.38 19.04
C PRO A 80 7.57 -12.04 18.76
N GLU A 81 8.47 -13.01 18.93
CA GLU A 81 9.85 -12.87 18.51
C GLU A 81 9.93 -12.71 16.99
N VAL A 82 10.56 -11.65 16.51
CA VAL A 82 10.68 -11.33 15.08
C VAL A 82 12.12 -11.52 14.59
N PHE A 83 12.26 -11.93 13.34
CA PHE A 83 13.54 -11.97 12.65
C PHE A 83 13.76 -10.64 11.90
N ALA A 84 14.27 -9.63 12.62
CA ALA A 84 14.52 -8.29 12.10
C ALA A 84 15.82 -8.24 11.29
N GLN A 85 15.73 -8.55 9.98
CA GLN A 85 16.85 -8.45 9.05
C GLN A 85 16.42 -7.80 7.73
N GLY A 86 17.11 -6.75 7.31
CA GLY A 86 16.86 -6.05 6.05
C GLY A 86 15.47 -5.39 6.04
N GLN A 87 14.55 -5.91 5.23
CA GLN A 87 13.15 -5.45 5.15
C GLN A 87 12.22 -6.21 6.11
N GLY A 88 12.70 -7.27 6.76
CA GLY A 88 11.92 -8.05 7.73
C GLY A 88 11.91 -7.43 9.12
N GLY A 89 11.01 -7.89 9.96
CA GLY A 89 10.79 -7.42 11.32
C GLY A 89 9.33 -7.54 11.73
N LEU A 90 8.87 -6.69 12.64
CA LEU A 90 7.46 -6.46 12.91
C LEU A 90 6.93 -5.48 11.85
N LEU A 91 5.85 -5.85 11.15
CA LEU A 91 5.46 -5.18 9.92
C LEU A 91 4.07 -4.56 10.06
N ASP A 92 3.01 -5.19 9.56
CA ASP A 92 1.68 -4.57 9.61
C ASP A 92 0.96 -4.82 10.95
N VAL A 93 0.07 -3.91 11.30
CA VAL A 93 -0.90 -4.06 12.38
C VAL A 93 -2.28 -3.66 11.89
N VAL A 94 -3.28 -4.53 12.13
CA VAL A 94 -4.69 -4.23 11.86
C VAL A 94 -5.55 -4.68 13.02
N LEU A 95 -6.64 -3.94 13.28
CA LEU A 95 -7.65 -4.34 14.25
C LEU A 95 -8.60 -5.36 13.63
N SER A 96 -9.12 -6.26 14.46
CA SER A 96 -10.27 -7.10 14.09
C SER A 96 -11.44 -6.23 13.62
N PRO A 97 -12.24 -6.65 12.62
CA PRO A 97 -13.50 -5.98 12.31
C PRO A 97 -14.48 -5.91 13.49
N ASP A 98 -14.33 -6.81 14.47
CA ASP A 98 -15.12 -6.86 15.70
C ASP A 98 -14.35 -6.35 16.93
N PHE A 99 -13.33 -5.53 16.73
CA PHE A 99 -12.40 -5.07 17.78
C PHE A 99 -13.13 -4.49 19.02
N ASP A 100 -14.21 -3.76 18.82
CA ASP A 100 -15.00 -3.18 19.92
C ASP A 100 -15.56 -4.24 20.90
N THR A 101 -15.66 -5.49 20.46
CA THR A 101 -16.17 -6.60 21.26
C THR A 101 -15.11 -7.62 21.64
N ASP A 102 -14.11 -7.83 20.79
CA ASP A 102 -13.08 -8.89 20.98
C ASP A 102 -11.70 -8.37 21.37
N ASN A 103 -11.45 -7.07 21.21
CA ASN A 103 -10.17 -6.41 21.41
C ASN A 103 -9.01 -7.09 20.65
N THR A 104 -9.30 -7.78 19.55
CA THR A 104 -8.33 -8.57 18.81
C THR A 104 -7.57 -7.72 17.79
N ILE A 105 -6.26 -7.89 17.75
CA ILE A 105 -5.39 -7.34 16.71
C ILE A 105 -4.66 -8.45 15.96
N PHE A 106 -4.26 -8.13 14.74
CA PHE A 106 -3.44 -9.00 13.91
C PHE A 106 -2.15 -8.26 13.55
N LEU A 107 -1.04 -8.96 13.70
CA LEU A 107 0.29 -8.48 13.34
C LEU A 107 0.86 -9.37 12.24
N SER A 108 1.43 -8.77 11.20
CA SER A 108 2.31 -9.51 10.30
C SER A 108 3.77 -9.29 10.72
N PHE A 109 4.58 -10.33 10.59
CA PHE A 109 5.98 -10.26 10.99
C PHE A 109 6.83 -11.28 10.22
N SER A 110 8.12 -11.04 10.18
CA SER A 110 9.07 -12.04 9.68
C SER A 110 9.46 -13.00 10.78
N GLN A 111 9.26 -14.30 10.52
CA GLN A 111 9.58 -15.39 11.44
C GLN A 111 10.65 -16.30 10.85
N GLY A 112 11.67 -16.60 11.61
CA GLY A 112 12.72 -17.52 11.17
C GLY A 112 14.06 -17.26 11.82
N SER A 113 15.11 -17.56 11.06
CA SER A 113 16.51 -17.46 11.44
C SER A 113 17.34 -17.00 10.25
N PRO A 114 18.67 -16.78 10.40
CA PRO A 114 19.54 -16.48 9.28
C PRO A 114 19.51 -17.52 8.16
N GLU A 115 19.19 -18.78 8.46
CA GLU A 115 19.13 -19.88 7.49
C GLU A 115 17.84 -19.84 6.65
N GLY A 116 16.80 -19.15 7.14
CA GLY A 116 15.58 -18.95 6.38
C GLY A 116 14.48 -18.27 7.19
N ALA A 117 13.89 -17.23 6.59
CA ALA A 117 12.77 -16.51 7.16
C ALA A 117 11.61 -16.41 6.17
N GLY A 118 10.39 -16.34 6.68
CA GLY A 118 9.15 -16.13 5.93
C GLY A 118 8.23 -15.20 6.69
N THR A 119 7.15 -14.79 6.04
CA THR A 119 6.15 -13.93 6.65
C THR A 119 5.10 -14.76 7.38
N SER A 120 4.70 -14.29 8.56
CA SER A 120 3.73 -14.93 9.44
C SER A 120 2.69 -13.94 9.92
N VAL A 121 1.56 -14.43 10.42
CA VAL A 121 0.51 -13.65 11.07
C VAL A 121 0.37 -14.10 12.52
N TYR A 122 0.42 -13.13 13.42
CA TYR A 122 0.16 -13.29 14.84
C TYR A 122 -1.16 -12.63 15.20
N ARG A 123 -2.00 -13.31 15.95
CA ARG A 123 -3.25 -12.79 16.50
C ARG A 123 -3.15 -12.74 18.00
N ALA A 124 -3.59 -11.64 18.61
CA ALA A 124 -3.61 -11.50 20.07
C ALA A 124 -4.73 -10.54 20.50
N ARG A 125 -5.10 -10.57 21.77
CA ARG A 125 -5.98 -9.57 22.36
C ARG A 125 -5.16 -8.43 22.97
N LEU A 126 -5.57 -7.21 22.67
CA LEU A 126 -5.02 -5.99 23.26
C LEU A 126 -5.70 -5.75 24.60
N ASN A 127 -4.94 -5.83 25.68
CA ASN A 127 -5.41 -5.70 27.07
C ASN A 127 -4.84 -4.43 27.72
N PRO A 128 -5.66 -3.55 28.32
CA PRO A 128 -5.15 -2.42 29.08
C PRO A 128 -4.25 -2.87 30.23
N ALA A 129 -3.05 -2.27 30.34
CA ALA A 129 -2.07 -2.61 31.37
C ALA A 129 -1.17 -1.40 31.68
N GLY A 130 -0.99 -1.07 32.95
CA GLY A 130 0.03 -0.12 33.43
C GLY A 130 -0.05 1.29 32.86
N GLY A 131 -1.23 1.73 32.41
CA GLY A 131 -1.41 3.04 31.72
C GLY A 131 -1.17 2.98 30.20
N GLY A 132 -0.92 1.82 29.66
CA GLY A 132 -0.83 1.48 28.24
C GLY A 132 -1.52 0.16 27.95
N TYR A 133 -0.87 -0.69 27.16
CA TYR A 133 -1.42 -1.99 26.73
C TYR A 133 -0.39 -3.11 26.77
N GLU A 134 -0.88 -4.33 26.80
CA GLU A 134 -0.14 -5.57 26.59
C GLU A 134 -0.93 -6.51 25.67
N LEU A 135 -0.25 -7.41 24.97
CA LEU A 135 -0.88 -8.48 24.19
C LEU A 135 -1.00 -9.74 25.05
N ILE A 136 -2.20 -10.28 25.11
CA ILE A 136 -2.52 -11.54 25.80
C ILE A 136 -3.16 -12.52 24.81
N ASP A 137 -3.17 -13.81 25.18
CA ASP A 137 -3.75 -14.91 24.39
C ASP A 137 -3.23 -14.94 22.94
N GLY A 138 -1.94 -14.61 22.76
CA GLY A 138 -1.33 -14.49 21.44
C GLY A 138 -0.96 -15.82 20.84
N ASP A 139 -1.22 -15.98 19.53
CA ASP A 139 -0.87 -17.16 18.74
C ASP A 139 -0.45 -16.81 17.32
N THR A 140 0.52 -17.57 16.77
CA THR A 140 0.86 -17.50 15.35
C THR A 140 -0.12 -18.35 14.55
N ILE A 141 -1.11 -17.71 13.96
CA ILE A 141 -2.20 -18.37 13.24
C ILE A 141 -1.84 -18.79 11.81
N PHE A 142 -0.80 -18.18 11.24
CA PHE A 142 -0.31 -18.51 9.89
C PHE A 142 1.20 -18.31 9.82
N ALA A 143 1.88 -19.21 9.08
CA ALA A 143 3.29 -19.08 8.73
C ALA A 143 3.50 -19.55 7.29
N ALA A 144 4.14 -18.70 6.46
CA ALA A 144 4.48 -19.07 5.09
C ALA A 144 5.40 -20.29 5.06
N ASN A 145 5.13 -21.21 4.12
CA ASN A 145 5.99 -22.34 3.87
C ASN A 145 7.30 -21.91 3.15
N ASN A 146 8.24 -22.83 2.99
CA ASN A 146 9.45 -22.64 2.18
C ASN A 146 10.22 -21.35 2.52
N LYS A 147 10.53 -21.15 3.81
CA LYS A 147 11.31 -20.01 4.29
C LYS A 147 12.57 -19.80 3.45
N ALA A 148 12.84 -18.54 3.09
CA ALA A 148 13.92 -18.17 2.18
C ALA A 148 15.05 -17.46 2.91
N TYR A 149 16.26 -17.62 2.39
CA TYR A 149 17.44 -16.89 2.82
C TYR A 149 17.36 -15.41 2.45
N GLY A 150 17.97 -14.55 3.26
CA GLY A 150 18.05 -13.12 3.01
C GLY A 150 16.90 -12.28 3.56
N GLY A 151 17.10 -10.98 3.53
CA GLY A 151 16.28 -9.98 4.22
C GLY A 151 15.43 -9.09 3.30
N ARG A 152 14.89 -9.61 2.18
CA ARG A 152 14.11 -8.77 1.25
C ARG A 152 12.77 -9.39 0.88
N HIS A 153 11.85 -8.54 0.41
CA HIS A 153 10.57 -8.88 -0.21
C HIS A 153 9.69 -9.76 0.67
N PHE A 154 9.30 -9.27 1.83
CA PHE A 154 8.38 -9.97 2.74
C PHE A 154 6.91 -9.74 2.39
N GLY A 155 6.56 -8.73 1.58
CA GLY A 155 5.19 -8.29 1.39
C GLY A 155 4.60 -7.76 2.70
N SER A 156 3.70 -8.52 3.33
CA SER A 156 3.26 -8.42 4.73
C SER A 156 2.02 -7.58 5.00
N ARG A 157 1.44 -6.89 4.04
CA ARG A 157 0.25 -6.08 4.29
C ARG A 157 -0.97 -6.95 4.54
N LEU A 158 -1.77 -6.56 5.52
CA LEU A 158 -3.02 -7.18 5.94
C LEU A 158 -4.21 -6.30 5.59
N ALA A 159 -5.30 -6.90 5.09
CA ALA A 159 -6.55 -6.19 4.83
C ALA A 159 -7.75 -7.12 5.04
N PHE A 160 -8.73 -6.72 5.86
CA PHE A 160 -9.96 -7.46 6.01
C PHE A 160 -10.91 -7.16 4.85
N SER A 161 -11.41 -8.22 4.22
CA SER A 161 -12.47 -8.13 3.22
C SER A 161 -13.84 -7.90 3.88
N PRO A 162 -14.86 -7.43 3.12
CA PRO A 162 -16.19 -7.19 3.67
C PRO A 162 -16.87 -8.42 4.27
N ASP A 163 -16.48 -9.63 3.84
CA ASP A 163 -16.97 -10.90 4.40
C ASP A 163 -16.19 -11.38 5.63
N GLY A 164 -15.28 -10.53 6.15
CA GLY A 164 -14.53 -10.77 7.37
C GLY A 164 -13.33 -11.70 7.24
N ASN A 165 -12.95 -12.11 6.02
CA ASN A 165 -11.72 -12.84 5.78
C ASN A 165 -10.52 -11.88 5.68
N LEU A 166 -9.32 -12.40 5.93
CA LEU A 166 -8.08 -11.63 5.97
C LEU A 166 -7.27 -11.87 4.68
N PHE A 167 -7.07 -10.84 3.89
CA PHE A 167 -6.05 -10.83 2.85
C PHE A 167 -4.67 -10.54 3.45
N MET A 168 -3.67 -11.24 2.93
CA MET A 168 -2.27 -11.06 3.29
C MET A 168 -1.41 -11.08 2.03
N THR A 169 -0.50 -10.12 1.91
CA THR A 169 0.44 -10.09 0.79
C THR A 169 1.78 -10.73 1.14
N LEU A 170 2.37 -11.46 0.22
CA LEU A 170 3.67 -12.09 0.36
C LEU A 170 4.58 -11.75 -0.82
N GLY A 171 5.84 -11.41 -0.52
CA GLY A 171 6.84 -11.14 -1.54
C GLY A 171 7.57 -12.40 -2.00
N ASP A 172 8.29 -12.28 -3.13
CA ASP A 172 9.07 -13.36 -3.76
C ASP A 172 10.35 -13.76 -2.99
N ARG A 173 10.64 -13.09 -1.88
CA ARG A 173 11.83 -13.30 -1.03
C ARG A 173 13.16 -13.18 -1.81
N GLY A 174 13.11 -12.53 -3.01
CA GLY A 174 14.26 -12.36 -3.90
C GLY A 174 14.53 -13.55 -4.82
N ASP A 175 13.62 -14.51 -4.87
CA ASP A 175 13.62 -15.65 -5.78
C ASP A 175 12.36 -15.62 -6.65
N GLY A 176 12.40 -14.78 -7.69
CA GLY A 176 11.25 -14.48 -8.54
C GLY A 176 10.52 -15.71 -9.09
N PRO A 177 11.18 -16.74 -9.61
CA PRO A 177 10.53 -17.94 -10.14
C PRO A 177 9.54 -18.62 -9.17
N ARG A 178 9.75 -18.51 -7.85
CA ARG A 178 8.86 -19.08 -6.84
C ARG A 178 7.46 -18.48 -6.86
N SER A 179 7.32 -17.22 -7.30
CA SER A 179 6.01 -16.57 -7.42
C SER A 179 5.10 -17.18 -8.49
N GLN A 180 5.63 -18.07 -9.33
CA GLN A 180 4.86 -18.81 -10.34
C GLN A 180 4.46 -20.23 -9.89
N ASP A 181 4.86 -20.61 -8.66
CA ASP A 181 4.58 -21.94 -8.10
C ASP A 181 3.50 -21.84 -7.02
N ALA A 182 2.28 -22.23 -7.33
CA ALA A 182 1.16 -22.21 -6.39
C ALA A 182 1.32 -23.20 -5.21
N SER A 183 2.31 -24.08 -5.21
CA SER A 183 2.67 -24.91 -4.04
C SER A 183 3.49 -24.16 -3.00
N ASP A 184 3.93 -22.94 -3.35
CA ASP A 184 4.72 -22.02 -2.51
C ASP A 184 3.92 -20.75 -2.23
N HIS A 185 3.91 -20.27 -0.99
CA HIS A 185 3.25 -19.01 -0.62
C HIS A 185 4.00 -17.76 -1.13
N THR A 186 5.24 -17.91 -1.56
CA THR A 186 6.13 -16.82 -1.95
C THR A 186 5.61 -16.09 -3.20
N GLY A 187 5.56 -14.75 -3.15
CA GLY A 187 5.08 -13.95 -4.28
C GLY A 187 3.60 -14.14 -4.59
N SER A 188 2.78 -14.23 -3.55
CA SER A 188 1.33 -14.42 -3.67
C SER A 188 0.53 -13.46 -2.80
N VAL A 189 -0.75 -13.36 -3.07
CA VAL A 189 -1.76 -12.83 -2.15
C VAL A 189 -2.50 -14.03 -1.58
N LEU A 190 -2.66 -14.07 -0.28
CA LEU A 190 -3.42 -15.08 0.45
C LEU A 190 -4.77 -14.54 0.89
N ARG A 191 -5.74 -15.44 1.09
CA ARG A 191 -7.01 -15.13 1.75
C ARG A 191 -7.28 -16.19 2.82
N LEU A 192 -7.31 -15.73 4.06
CA LEU A 192 -7.37 -16.55 5.27
C LEU A 192 -8.65 -16.25 6.05
N THR A 193 -9.09 -17.19 6.85
CA THR A 193 -10.01 -16.91 7.96
C THR A 193 -9.28 -16.15 9.07
N ARG A 194 -10.01 -15.66 10.07
CA ARG A 194 -9.41 -15.04 11.28
C ARG A 194 -8.64 -16.03 12.16
N ASP A 195 -8.80 -17.32 11.92
CA ASP A 195 -8.07 -18.39 12.60
C ASP A 195 -6.83 -18.87 11.83
N GLY A 196 -6.58 -18.29 10.65
CA GLY A 196 -5.42 -18.59 9.81
C GLY A 196 -5.65 -19.76 8.83
N ASP A 197 -6.83 -20.34 8.81
CA ASP A 197 -7.20 -21.38 7.85
C ASP A 197 -7.46 -20.78 6.46
N PRO A 198 -7.38 -21.58 5.38
CA PRO A 198 -7.80 -21.15 4.05
C PRO A 198 -9.24 -20.64 4.06
N ALA A 199 -9.50 -19.45 3.53
CA ALA A 199 -10.86 -18.90 3.52
C ALA A 199 -11.77 -19.71 2.57
N PRO A 200 -13.06 -19.91 2.90
CA PRO A 200 -14.01 -20.58 2.04
C PRO A 200 -14.11 -19.89 0.66
N GLY A 201 -14.10 -20.70 -0.40
CA GLY A 201 -14.20 -20.20 -1.78
C GLY A 201 -12.87 -19.73 -2.38
N ASN A 202 -11.74 -20.00 -1.75
CA ASN A 202 -10.42 -19.77 -2.36
C ASN A 202 -10.27 -20.62 -3.63
N PRO A 203 -9.58 -20.08 -4.67
CA PRO A 203 -9.54 -20.69 -6.01
C PRO A 203 -8.82 -22.04 -6.05
N PHE A 204 -7.88 -22.28 -5.15
CA PHE A 204 -7.09 -23.51 -5.09
C PHE A 204 -7.58 -24.50 -4.01
N ALA A 205 -8.75 -24.24 -3.41
CA ALA A 205 -9.37 -25.17 -2.47
C ALA A 205 -9.68 -26.51 -3.16
N GLY A 206 -9.02 -27.59 -2.70
CA GLY A 206 -9.17 -28.92 -3.31
C GLY A 206 -8.12 -29.28 -4.38
N ASP A 207 -7.28 -28.34 -4.80
CA ASP A 207 -6.11 -28.64 -5.63
C ASP A 207 -4.93 -29.11 -4.75
N GLN A 208 -4.56 -30.40 -4.87
CA GLN A 208 -3.47 -30.97 -4.08
C GLN A 208 -2.07 -30.49 -4.51
N SER A 209 -1.95 -29.86 -5.68
CA SER A 209 -0.70 -29.28 -6.19
C SER A 209 -0.49 -27.83 -5.79
N ALA A 210 -1.47 -27.19 -5.16
CA ALA A 210 -1.43 -25.80 -4.78
C ALA A 210 -1.73 -25.61 -3.28
N LYS A 211 -1.37 -24.45 -2.73
CA LYS A 211 -1.72 -24.06 -1.37
C LYS A 211 -3.14 -23.48 -1.35
N PRO A 212 -4.04 -24.04 -0.53
CA PRO A 212 -5.45 -23.62 -0.50
C PRO A 212 -5.65 -22.18 0.03
N GLU A 213 -4.66 -21.60 0.71
CA GLU A 213 -4.66 -20.23 1.19
C GLU A 213 -4.47 -19.20 0.07
N ILE A 214 -3.91 -19.59 -1.08
CA ILE A 214 -3.56 -18.68 -2.16
C ILE A 214 -4.82 -18.14 -2.84
N TRP A 215 -4.84 -16.79 -3.00
CA TRP A 215 -5.83 -16.06 -3.77
C TRP A 215 -5.33 -15.75 -5.20
N SER A 216 -4.10 -15.22 -5.32
CA SER A 216 -3.43 -14.92 -6.59
C SER A 216 -1.93 -15.13 -6.49
N ILE A 217 -1.26 -15.33 -7.63
CA ILE A 217 0.18 -15.59 -7.75
C ILE A 217 0.85 -14.58 -8.68
N GLY A 218 2.17 -14.65 -8.80
CA GLY A 218 2.92 -13.83 -9.76
C GLY A 218 3.21 -12.43 -9.27
N HIS A 219 3.33 -12.24 -7.96
CA HIS A 219 3.67 -10.96 -7.32
C HIS A 219 5.15 -10.90 -6.95
N ARG A 220 5.73 -9.67 -7.00
CA ARG A 220 7.13 -9.48 -6.60
C ARG A 220 7.25 -9.10 -5.13
N ASN A 221 6.67 -7.98 -4.72
CA ASN A 221 6.77 -7.51 -3.34
C ASN A 221 5.64 -6.50 -3.02
N PRO A 222 4.40 -6.96 -2.85
CA PRO A 222 3.29 -6.08 -2.52
C PRO A 222 3.45 -5.49 -1.11
N GLN A 223 3.58 -4.16 -1.05
CA GLN A 223 3.82 -3.41 0.19
C GLN A 223 2.55 -2.81 0.77
N SER A 224 1.48 -2.75 0.00
CA SER A 224 0.18 -2.35 0.48
C SER A 224 -0.94 -3.22 -0.07
N ALA A 225 -2.03 -3.27 0.70
CA ALA A 225 -3.30 -3.86 0.34
C ALA A 225 -4.40 -3.00 0.97
N ALA A 226 -5.41 -2.64 0.20
CA ALA A 226 -6.59 -1.93 0.69
C ALA A 226 -7.84 -2.41 -0.03
N ILE A 227 -8.95 -2.45 0.68
CA ILE A 227 -10.25 -2.75 0.09
C ILE A 227 -10.87 -1.44 -0.40
N HIS A 228 -11.26 -1.41 -1.66
CA HIS A 228 -11.96 -0.25 -2.21
C HIS A 228 -13.31 -0.07 -1.48
N PRO A 229 -13.58 1.12 -0.93
CA PRO A 229 -14.68 1.32 0.02
C PRO A 229 -16.07 1.06 -0.56
N GLU A 230 -16.27 1.34 -1.85
CA GLU A 230 -17.56 1.17 -2.51
C GLU A 230 -17.73 -0.20 -3.17
N THR A 231 -16.65 -0.74 -3.75
CA THR A 231 -16.76 -1.97 -4.56
C THR A 231 -16.36 -3.24 -3.80
N GLY A 232 -15.70 -3.12 -2.66
CA GLY A 232 -15.16 -4.26 -1.90
C GLY A 232 -14.02 -4.99 -2.57
N ILE A 233 -13.49 -4.47 -3.69
CA ILE A 233 -12.39 -5.08 -4.44
C ILE A 233 -11.07 -4.81 -3.73
N LEU A 234 -10.21 -5.84 -3.66
CA LEU A 234 -8.84 -5.69 -3.16
C LEU A 234 -7.97 -4.96 -4.18
N TRP A 235 -7.25 -3.97 -3.72
CA TRP A 235 -6.19 -3.28 -4.44
C TRP A 235 -4.85 -3.55 -3.75
N THR A 236 -3.78 -3.74 -4.51
CA THR A 236 -2.42 -3.89 -3.99
C THR A 236 -1.48 -2.96 -4.73
N VAL A 237 -0.44 -2.51 -4.02
CA VAL A 237 0.67 -1.80 -4.64
C VAL A 237 1.96 -2.54 -4.34
N GLU A 238 2.79 -2.74 -5.36
CA GLU A 238 4.00 -3.54 -5.24
C GLU A 238 5.24 -2.91 -5.88
N HIS A 239 6.40 -3.26 -5.32
CA HIS A 239 7.68 -2.85 -5.87
C HIS A 239 8.04 -3.67 -7.11
N GLY A 240 8.35 -2.98 -8.20
CA GLY A 240 9.13 -3.52 -9.28
C GLY A 240 10.62 -3.68 -8.92
N ALA A 241 11.46 -3.92 -9.91
CA ALA A 241 12.90 -3.94 -9.73
C ALA A 241 13.49 -2.53 -9.95
N ARG A 242 14.13 -2.27 -11.08
CA ARG A 242 14.51 -0.92 -11.49
C ARG A 242 13.40 -0.35 -12.39
N GLY A 243 12.41 0.33 -11.81
CA GLY A 243 11.13 0.67 -12.42
C GLY A 243 10.14 -0.50 -12.39
N GLY A 244 8.93 -0.28 -12.90
CA GLY A 244 7.86 -1.27 -12.93
C GLY A 244 7.25 -1.56 -11.56
N ASP A 245 7.14 -0.56 -10.69
CA ASP A 245 6.26 -0.63 -9.53
C ASP A 245 4.82 -0.62 -10.04
N GLU A 246 3.92 -1.35 -9.40
CA GLU A 246 2.59 -1.62 -9.96
C GLU A 246 1.47 -1.42 -8.96
N ILE A 247 0.29 -1.02 -9.48
CA ILE A 247 -0.99 -1.17 -8.80
C ILE A 247 -1.77 -2.28 -9.48
N ASN A 248 -2.13 -3.29 -8.70
CA ASN A 248 -2.84 -4.47 -9.15
C ASN A 248 -4.19 -4.62 -8.45
N LEU A 249 -5.13 -5.31 -9.09
CA LEU A 249 -6.42 -5.72 -8.54
C LEU A 249 -6.45 -7.25 -8.41
N PRO A 250 -5.90 -7.83 -7.33
CA PRO A 250 -5.79 -9.28 -7.20
C PRO A 250 -7.13 -9.99 -7.23
N GLU A 251 -7.36 -10.82 -8.26
CA GLU A 251 -8.54 -11.64 -8.44
C GLU A 251 -8.24 -13.11 -8.18
N ALA A 252 -9.27 -13.88 -7.82
CA ALA A 252 -9.16 -15.29 -7.48
C ALA A 252 -8.55 -16.12 -8.62
N GLY A 253 -7.48 -16.84 -8.34
CA GLY A 253 -6.81 -17.77 -9.26
C GLY A 253 -6.00 -17.09 -10.36
N LYS A 254 -5.86 -15.77 -10.34
CA LYS A 254 -5.13 -15.01 -11.37
C LYS A 254 -3.63 -14.97 -11.10
N ASN A 255 -2.87 -14.81 -12.20
CA ASN A 255 -1.42 -14.70 -12.20
C ASN A 255 -0.99 -13.31 -12.70
N TYR A 256 -0.28 -12.55 -11.86
CA TYR A 256 0.19 -11.20 -12.15
C TYR A 256 1.59 -11.13 -12.80
N GLY A 257 2.12 -12.29 -13.17
CA GLY A 257 3.15 -12.45 -14.18
C GLY A 257 4.59 -12.31 -13.70
N TRP A 258 4.88 -11.81 -12.51
CA TRP A 258 6.25 -11.73 -12.03
C TRP A 258 6.89 -13.13 -11.89
N PRO A 259 8.13 -13.40 -12.34
CA PRO A 259 9.04 -12.54 -13.12
C PRO A 259 8.98 -12.78 -14.64
N VAL A 260 7.94 -13.46 -15.15
CA VAL A 260 7.81 -13.82 -16.57
C VAL A 260 7.55 -12.58 -17.42
N ILE A 261 6.73 -11.65 -16.88
CA ILE A 261 6.52 -10.31 -17.45
C ILE A 261 6.88 -9.25 -16.42
N SER A 262 7.31 -8.08 -16.88
CA SER A 262 7.62 -6.93 -16.00
C SER A 262 7.79 -5.65 -16.82
N TYR A 263 7.31 -4.53 -16.28
CA TYR A 263 7.59 -3.18 -16.78
C TYR A 263 8.97 -2.68 -16.34
N GLY A 264 9.57 -3.32 -15.33
CA GLY A 264 10.88 -2.96 -14.81
C GLY A 264 12.06 -3.62 -15.54
N ARG A 265 13.26 -3.34 -15.04
CA ARG A 265 14.52 -3.92 -15.51
C ARG A 265 15.33 -4.46 -14.35
N HIS A 266 16.26 -5.37 -14.61
CA HIS A 266 17.25 -5.75 -13.61
C HIS A 266 18.07 -4.54 -13.15
N TYR A 267 18.56 -4.56 -11.93
CA TYR A 267 19.44 -3.49 -11.43
C TYR A 267 20.72 -3.36 -12.26
N SER A 268 21.16 -4.45 -12.91
CA SER A 268 22.24 -4.45 -13.91
C SER A 268 21.87 -3.82 -15.26
N GLY A 269 20.59 -3.49 -15.48
CA GLY A 269 20.08 -2.85 -16.69
C GLY A 269 19.46 -3.79 -17.73
N GLY A 270 19.57 -5.12 -17.56
CA GLY A 270 18.98 -6.11 -18.46
C GLY A 270 17.43 -6.17 -18.34
N LYS A 271 16.78 -6.66 -19.41
CA LYS A 271 15.34 -6.94 -19.44
C LYS A 271 15.00 -8.06 -18.46
N ILE A 272 13.88 -7.93 -17.76
CA ILE A 272 13.30 -8.99 -16.93
C ILE A 272 12.28 -9.76 -17.79
N GLY A 273 12.34 -11.09 -17.73
CA GLY A 273 11.37 -11.97 -18.38
C GLY A 273 11.26 -11.81 -19.90
N GLU A 274 10.08 -12.12 -20.42
CA GLU A 274 9.80 -12.19 -21.86
C GLU A 274 9.31 -10.84 -22.42
N GLY A 275 8.62 -10.04 -21.60
CA GLY A 275 8.02 -8.77 -22.03
C GLY A 275 7.27 -8.07 -20.90
N THR A 276 6.34 -7.21 -21.29
CA THR A 276 5.43 -6.52 -20.38
C THR A 276 4.07 -7.20 -20.31
N GLU A 277 3.74 -8.06 -21.27
CA GLU A 277 2.47 -8.76 -21.35
C GLU A 277 2.66 -10.21 -21.83
N LYS A 278 1.76 -11.11 -21.43
CA LYS A 278 1.70 -12.50 -21.87
C LYS A 278 0.31 -13.06 -21.62
N ASP A 279 -0.17 -13.92 -22.54
CA ASP A 279 -1.46 -14.60 -22.38
C ASP A 279 -1.52 -15.38 -21.06
N GLY A 280 -2.62 -15.22 -20.32
CA GLY A 280 -2.83 -15.85 -19.01
C GLY A 280 -2.18 -15.14 -17.84
N MET A 281 -1.61 -13.94 -18.06
CA MET A 281 -1.06 -13.07 -17.03
C MET A 281 -1.78 -11.73 -17.03
N GLU A 282 -2.20 -11.29 -15.84
CA GLU A 282 -2.94 -10.07 -15.66
C GLU A 282 -2.03 -8.83 -15.77
N GLN A 283 -2.60 -7.72 -16.18
CA GLN A 283 -1.91 -6.45 -16.31
C GLN A 283 -2.21 -5.54 -15.12
N PRO A 284 -1.23 -4.75 -14.65
CA PRO A 284 -1.48 -3.72 -13.65
C PRO A 284 -2.40 -2.63 -14.22
N ILE A 285 -3.19 -2.01 -13.35
CA ILE A 285 -3.99 -0.83 -13.73
C ILE A 285 -3.15 0.44 -13.81
N HIS A 286 -1.97 0.41 -13.21
CA HIS A 286 -0.97 1.50 -13.24
C HIS A 286 0.43 0.95 -12.94
N TYR A 287 1.45 1.60 -13.51
CA TYR A 287 2.83 1.31 -13.16
C TYR A 287 3.70 2.58 -13.16
N TRP A 288 4.78 2.56 -12.39
CA TRP A 288 5.78 3.64 -12.37
C TRP A 288 7.11 3.18 -12.95
N ASP A 289 7.63 3.96 -13.90
CA ASP A 289 9.01 3.88 -14.38
C ASP A 289 9.53 5.31 -14.61
N PRO A 290 10.48 5.79 -13.78
CA PRO A 290 11.26 5.07 -12.76
C PRO A 290 10.46 4.72 -11.49
N SER A 291 10.95 3.72 -10.75
CA SER A 291 10.39 3.30 -9.47
C SER A 291 10.33 4.44 -8.45
N ILE A 292 9.18 4.58 -7.78
CA ILE A 292 8.99 5.44 -6.60
C ILE A 292 9.20 4.68 -5.29
N ALA A 293 9.30 3.34 -5.36
CA ALA A 293 9.24 2.41 -4.24
C ALA A 293 7.98 2.64 -3.38
N PRO A 294 6.79 2.29 -3.91
CA PRO A 294 5.53 2.54 -3.22
C PRO A 294 5.42 1.76 -1.92
N SER A 295 4.65 2.28 -0.98
CA SER A 295 4.53 1.72 0.37
C SER A 295 3.07 1.60 0.81
N GLY A 296 2.64 2.23 1.91
CA GLY A 296 1.24 2.24 2.31
C GLY A 296 0.33 2.92 1.30
N MET A 297 -0.95 2.54 1.27
CA MET A 297 -1.97 3.24 0.47
C MET A 297 -3.29 3.36 1.22
N ALA A 298 -4.06 4.40 0.92
CA ALA A 298 -5.39 4.63 1.47
C ALA A 298 -6.30 5.29 0.44
N PHE A 299 -7.56 4.85 0.38
CA PHE A 299 -8.62 5.58 -0.29
C PHE A 299 -9.08 6.74 0.57
N VAL A 300 -9.34 7.89 -0.02
CA VAL A 300 -9.88 9.05 0.68
C VAL A 300 -11.40 9.01 0.63
N THR A 301 -12.03 8.86 1.79
CA THR A 301 -13.50 8.80 1.92
C THR A 301 -14.06 9.92 2.81
N SER A 302 -13.19 10.67 3.47
CA SER A 302 -13.56 11.70 4.43
C SER A 302 -13.96 13.02 3.77
N ASP A 303 -15.05 13.61 4.28
CA ASP A 303 -15.52 14.95 3.90
C ASP A 303 -14.55 16.08 4.32
N LEU A 304 -13.57 15.77 5.16
CA LEU A 304 -12.50 16.72 5.51
C LEU A 304 -11.63 17.07 4.31
N TYR A 305 -11.59 16.22 3.27
CA TYR A 305 -10.79 16.41 2.06
C TYR A 305 -11.68 16.38 0.81
N PRO A 306 -12.59 17.37 0.61
CA PRO A 306 -13.60 17.32 -0.44
C PRO A 306 -13.00 17.20 -1.85
N ASP A 307 -11.83 17.83 -2.09
CA ASP A 307 -11.13 17.78 -3.39
C ASP A 307 -10.37 16.45 -3.61
N TRP A 308 -10.31 15.59 -2.61
CA TRP A 308 -9.57 14.32 -2.66
C TRP A 308 -10.48 13.10 -2.52
N GLN A 309 -11.77 13.30 -2.27
CA GLN A 309 -12.72 12.20 -2.14
C GLN A 309 -12.68 11.27 -3.35
N GLY A 310 -12.70 9.95 -3.07
CA GLY A 310 -12.59 8.91 -4.08
C GLY A 310 -11.19 8.68 -4.63
N ASN A 311 -10.21 9.53 -4.31
CA ASN A 311 -8.83 9.36 -4.76
C ASN A 311 -8.10 8.30 -3.94
N LEU A 312 -7.03 7.75 -4.53
CA LEU A 312 -6.10 6.85 -3.87
C LEU A 312 -4.81 7.59 -3.54
N LEU A 313 -4.37 7.47 -2.29
CA LEU A 313 -3.06 7.96 -1.84
C LEU A 313 -2.08 6.79 -1.72
N VAL A 314 -0.85 6.98 -2.20
CA VAL A 314 0.24 5.99 -2.13
C VAL A 314 1.51 6.65 -1.61
N GLY A 315 2.04 6.15 -0.51
CA GLY A 315 3.33 6.59 0.03
C GLY A 315 4.49 6.15 -0.88
N ALA A 316 5.52 6.98 -1.01
CA ALA A 316 6.72 6.69 -1.80
C ALA A 316 7.98 6.75 -0.93
N LEU A 317 8.68 5.60 -0.82
CA LEU A 317 9.92 5.52 -0.04
C LEU A 317 11.09 6.18 -0.78
N ARG A 318 11.29 5.82 -2.04
CA ARG A 318 12.35 6.39 -2.86
C ARG A 318 11.95 7.76 -3.41
N GLY A 319 10.68 7.93 -3.75
CA GLY A 319 10.16 9.18 -4.27
C GLY A 319 10.09 10.29 -3.22
N GLN A 320 10.06 9.96 -1.92
CA GLN A 320 9.94 10.91 -0.79
C GLN A 320 8.75 11.87 -0.97
N HIS A 321 7.62 11.32 -1.34
CA HIS A 321 6.37 12.07 -1.52
C HIS A 321 5.17 11.17 -1.25
N LEU A 322 4.00 11.76 -1.18
CA LEU A 322 2.72 11.08 -1.21
C LEU A 322 2.11 11.26 -2.59
N ALA A 323 1.99 10.18 -3.37
CA ALA A 323 1.31 10.20 -4.66
C ALA A 323 -0.20 10.24 -4.43
N LYS A 324 -0.89 11.25 -4.98
CA LYS A 324 -2.35 11.32 -5.04
C LYS A 324 -2.78 10.94 -6.45
N LEU A 325 -3.55 9.86 -6.56
CA LEU A 325 -4.05 9.30 -7.81
C LEU A 325 -5.55 9.56 -7.92
N GLU A 326 -5.96 10.27 -8.96
CA GLU A 326 -7.37 10.51 -9.25
C GLU A 326 -7.93 9.32 -10.00
N LEU A 327 -9.09 8.85 -9.55
CA LEU A 327 -9.73 7.64 -10.08
C LEU A 327 -10.99 7.98 -10.87
N ASP A 328 -11.19 7.29 -12.00
CA ASP A 328 -12.48 7.15 -12.69
C ASP A 328 -12.81 5.64 -12.73
N GLY A 329 -13.63 5.18 -11.78
CA GLY A 329 -13.85 3.76 -11.53
C GLY A 329 -12.54 3.05 -11.14
N LYS A 330 -12.03 2.16 -12.00
CA LYS A 330 -10.75 1.46 -11.80
C LYS A 330 -9.57 2.15 -12.52
N ALA A 331 -9.82 3.15 -13.35
CA ALA A 331 -8.79 3.83 -14.11
C ALA A 331 -8.16 4.96 -13.29
N ILE A 332 -6.84 5.08 -13.35
CA ILE A 332 -6.10 6.23 -12.81
C ILE A 332 -6.00 7.26 -13.94
N VAL A 333 -6.62 8.44 -13.74
CA VAL A 333 -6.73 9.48 -14.75
C VAL A 333 -5.71 10.60 -14.58
N SER A 334 -5.23 10.80 -13.36
CA SER A 334 -4.14 11.75 -13.10
C SER A 334 -3.34 11.36 -11.85
N GLU A 335 -2.12 11.88 -11.75
CA GLU A 335 -1.24 11.77 -10.59
C GLU A 335 -0.72 13.14 -10.21
N SER A 336 -0.72 13.44 -8.92
CA SER A 336 -0.04 14.59 -8.34
C SER A 336 0.79 14.17 -7.13
N ARG A 337 1.83 14.96 -6.81
CA ARG A 337 2.73 14.68 -5.70
C ARG A 337 2.50 15.66 -4.58
N LEU A 338 2.35 15.13 -3.39
CA LEU A 338 2.15 15.87 -2.15
C LEU A 338 3.32 15.59 -1.22
N LEU A 339 3.58 16.50 -0.28
CA LEU A 339 4.59 16.35 0.77
C LEU A 339 6.04 16.25 0.26
N GLU A 340 6.35 16.73 -0.95
CA GLU A 340 7.74 16.73 -1.46
C GLU A 340 8.68 17.56 -0.58
N ASP A 341 8.18 18.68 -0.03
CA ASP A 341 8.95 19.55 0.86
C ASP A 341 9.28 18.91 2.23
N LEU A 342 8.59 17.82 2.60
CA LEU A 342 8.92 17.08 3.82
C LEU A 342 10.29 16.39 3.68
N GLY A 343 10.67 15.97 2.46
CA GLY A 343 11.96 15.35 2.17
C GLY A 343 12.15 13.98 2.81
N GLU A 344 11.07 13.37 3.33
CA GLU A 344 11.08 12.12 4.06
C GLU A 344 10.52 10.96 3.23
N ARG A 345 10.99 9.76 3.52
CA ARG A 345 10.44 8.51 2.95
C ARG A 345 9.09 8.24 3.61
N ILE A 346 8.02 8.18 2.85
CA ILE A 346 6.68 7.87 3.38
C ILE A 346 6.51 6.35 3.43
N ARG A 347 6.34 5.80 4.64
CA ARG A 347 6.20 4.35 4.87
C ARG A 347 4.76 3.88 4.86
N ASP A 348 3.87 4.60 5.50
CA ASP A 348 2.46 4.23 5.54
C ASP A 348 1.59 5.47 5.35
N VAL A 349 0.41 5.28 4.81
CA VAL A 349 -0.65 6.27 4.77
C VAL A 349 -1.95 5.58 5.12
N ARG A 350 -2.70 6.18 6.04
CA ARG A 350 -3.98 5.66 6.52
C ARG A 350 -4.98 6.80 6.72
N GLN A 351 -6.25 6.53 6.48
CA GLN A 351 -7.34 7.37 6.95
C GLN A 351 -7.88 6.81 8.26
N ALA A 352 -7.90 7.66 9.29
CA ALA A 352 -8.40 7.28 10.60
C ALA A 352 -9.93 7.39 10.69
N PRO A 353 -10.57 6.79 11.72
CA PRO A 353 -12.02 6.93 11.95
C PRO A 353 -12.48 8.37 12.20
N ASP A 354 -11.60 9.25 12.68
CA ASP A 354 -11.85 10.69 12.83
C ASP A 354 -11.90 11.45 11.50
N GLY A 355 -11.62 10.75 10.39
CA GLY A 355 -11.59 11.27 9.03
C GLY A 355 -10.27 11.90 8.61
N TYR A 356 -9.32 12.13 9.52
CA TYR A 356 -8.00 12.64 9.16
C TYR A 356 -7.14 11.58 8.47
N LEU A 357 -6.27 12.06 7.59
CA LEU A 357 -5.21 11.26 6.98
C LEU A 357 -3.95 11.36 7.83
N TYR A 358 -3.25 10.24 7.94
CA TYR A 358 -2.00 10.13 8.67
C TYR A 358 -0.94 9.48 7.80
N VAL A 359 0.31 9.89 7.98
CA VAL A 359 1.48 9.27 7.34
C VAL A 359 2.52 8.90 8.38
N LEU A 360 3.24 7.80 8.13
CA LEU A 360 4.46 7.42 8.84
C LEU A 360 5.67 7.67 7.94
N THR A 361 6.74 8.23 8.50
CA THR A 361 8.03 8.33 7.81
C THR A 361 8.90 7.10 8.09
N ASP A 362 9.83 6.76 7.18
CA ASP A 362 10.70 5.56 7.27
C ASP A 362 12.13 6.00 7.60
N SER A 363 12.38 6.32 8.85
CA SER A 363 13.69 6.68 9.38
C SER A 363 13.90 6.15 10.80
N ASP A 364 15.12 6.24 11.32
CA ASP A 364 15.48 5.92 12.71
C ASP A 364 14.96 6.97 13.71
N ASP A 365 14.54 8.12 13.21
CA ASP A 365 13.80 9.18 13.92
C ASP A 365 12.48 9.43 13.19
N GLY A 366 11.68 8.37 13.05
CA GLY A 366 10.43 8.37 12.32
C GLY A 366 9.34 9.14 13.04
N GLN A 367 8.36 9.60 12.26
CA GLN A 367 7.25 10.44 12.75
C GLN A 367 5.90 9.85 12.34
N LEU A 368 4.90 10.03 13.21
CA LEU A 368 3.48 9.95 12.87
C LEU A 368 2.96 11.37 12.66
N ILE A 369 2.52 11.66 11.45
CA ILE A 369 2.08 13.00 11.04
C ILE A 369 0.62 12.95 10.61
N ARG A 370 -0.20 13.84 11.18
CA ARG A 370 -1.58 14.10 10.77
C ARG A 370 -1.60 15.17 9.67
N LEU A 371 -2.33 14.91 8.59
CA LEU A 371 -2.53 15.85 7.49
C LEU A 371 -3.79 16.67 7.75
N LYS A 372 -3.67 17.94 8.12
CA LYS A 372 -4.81 18.82 8.42
C LYS A 372 -5.19 19.67 7.20
N PRO A 373 -6.41 19.57 6.67
CA PRO A 373 -6.89 20.51 5.66
C PRO A 373 -6.98 21.92 6.25
N GLN A 374 -6.62 22.92 5.42
CA GLN A 374 -6.67 24.35 5.78
C GLN A 374 -7.82 25.08 5.07
#